data_eb75b161ef60a006fa6f38fa0483a751
#
_entry.id   eb75b161ef60a006fa6f38fa0483a751
#
_cell.length_a   1.000
_cell.length_b   1.000
_cell.length_c   1.000
_cell.angle_alpha   90.00
_cell.angle_beta   90.00
_cell.angle_gamma   90.00
#
_symmetry.space_group_name_H-M   'P 1'
#
loop_
_entity.id
_entity.type
_entity.pdbx_description
1 polymer ?
#
loop_
_entity_poly.entity_id
_entity_poly.type
_entity_poly.pdbx_seq_one_letter_code
_entity_poly.pdbx_strand_id
1 'polypeptide(L)'
;MQTTRLKGLTIAALGVLFIVPDALLVKITSVEPVVFLFWRGLLLAFSFLVISSVRYRARLGTEIRRCGWKGVFCAVAFGLSQLGFVMGMKNTAAGNVLVILNTSPVIAALIAWLVWKEALPWRTWVIILVCVAGATLMALGEWGRGDPLGLIMAGVAATALALNLNVARSKPDSDMSLVLVFGALLVAGVAALAGGAVMLSPRDAVFIALLCLFFLPAACVLIQIGPRYIPAAEVSLMLLLETILGSFLVWLFLGEVPTTLSLIGGAIVFSALMIHGWIEVQRYRQTRSA
;
A
#
# COMPACT_ATOMS: atom_id res chain seq x y z
N MET A 1 -21.86 2.85 -14.60
CA MET A 1 -20.38 2.80 -14.53
C MET A 1 -19.79 3.84 -13.58
N GLN A 2 -20.24 5.08 -13.53
CA GLN A 2 -19.60 6.15 -12.74
C GLN A 2 -19.87 6.08 -11.23
N THR A 3 -21.05 5.63 -10.78
CA THR A 3 -21.30 5.32 -9.36
C THR A 3 -20.35 4.27 -8.82
N THR A 4 -19.96 3.31 -9.66
CA THR A 4 -19.01 2.27 -9.34
C THR A 4 -17.60 2.83 -9.17
N ARG A 5 -17.20 3.79 -10.01
CA ARG A 5 -15.88 4.44 -9.94
C ARG A 5 -15.75 5.32 -8.68
N LEU A 6 -16.76 6.15 -8.38
CA LEU A 6 -16.74 6.96 -7.15
C LEU A 6 -16.65 6.07 -5.90
N LYS A 7 -17.39 4.96 -5.88
CA LYS A 7 -17.28 3.96 -4.83
C LYS A 7 -15.85 3.42 -4.69
N GLY A 8 -15.19 3.12 -5.82
CA GLY A 8 -13.79 2.65 -5.83
C GLY A 8 -12.82 3.67 -5.25
N LEU A 9 -12.95 4.95 -5.65
CA LEU A 9 -12.13 6.04 -5.11
C LEU A 9 -12.35 6.24 -3.61
N THR A 10 -13.60 6.21 -3.14
CA THR A 10 -13.91 6.34 -1.71
C THR A 10 -13.31 5.18 -0.90
N ILE A 11 -13.44 3.94 -1.39
CA ILE A 11 -12.89 2.76 -0.73
C ILE A 11 -11.36 2.86 -0.66
N ALA A 12 -10.70 3.23 -1.76
CA ALA A 12 -9.26 3.40 -1.79
C ALA A 12 -8.80 4.53 -0.85
N ALA A 13 -9.47 5.69 -0.87
CA ALA A 13 -9.14 6.82 0.02
C ALA A 13 -9.28 6.45 1.51
N LEU A 14 -10.36 5.75 1.88
CA LEU A 14 -10.52 5.24 3.25
C LEU A 14 -9.41 4.26 3.61
N GLY A 15 -9.06 3.34 2.69
CA GLY A 15 -7.93 2.42 2.91
C GLY A 15 -6.62 3.14 3.16
N VAL A 16 -6.36 4.21 2.42
CA VAL A 16 -5.17 5.05 2.61
C VAL A 16 -5.18 5.76 3.96
N LEU A 17 -6.31 6.30 4.40
CA LEU A 17 -6.39 6.92 5.74
C LEU A 17 -6.06 5.94 6.87
N PHE A 18 -6.46 4.67 6.72
CA PHE A 18 -6.11 3.63 7.68
C PHE A 18 -4.64 3.21 7.63
N ILE A 19 -3.94 3.32 6.48
CA ILE A 19 -2.54 2.94 6.38
C ILE A 19 -1.58 4.05 6.86
N VAL A 20 -2.02 5.29 6.92
CA VAL A 20 -1.19 6.45 7.30
C VAL A 20 -0.37 6.24 8.60
N PRO A 21 -0.88 5.60 9.67
CA PRO A 21 -0.10 5.34 10.88
C PRO A 21 1.03 4.31 10.72
N ASP A 22 1.07 3.55 9.61
CA ASP A 22 2.05 2.47 9.40
C ASP A 22 3.49 2.98 9.51
N ALA A 23 3.85 4.01 8.75
CA ALA A 23 5.20 4.57 8.74
C ALA A 23 5.65 5.04 10.15
N LEU A 24 4.76 5.69 10.90
CA LEU A 24 5.03 6.14 12.26
C LEU A 24 5.25 4.96 13.21
N LEU A 25 4.33 3.98 13.18
CA LEU A 25 4.38 2.84 14.10
C LEU A 25 5.57 1.90 13.80
N VAL A 26 5.96 1.76 12.53
CA VAL A 26 7.20 1.05 12.16
C VAL A 26 8.44 1.76 12.71
N LYS A 27 8.49 3.10 12.65
CA LYS A 27 9.63 3.88 13.14
C LYS A 27 9.74 3.91 14.67
N ILE A 28 8.63 3.98 15.39
CA ILE A 28 8.61 4.02 16.87
C ILE A 28 9.12 2.71 17.47
N THR A 29 8.93 1.57 16.79
CA THR A 29 9.40 0.28 17.27
C THR A 29 10.91 0.12 17.12
N SER A 30 11.57 -0.32 18.20
CA SER A 30 13.00 -0.57 18.26
C SER A 30 13.40 -2.00 17.89
N VAL A 31 12.45 -2.78 17.37
CA VAL A 31 12.60 -4.20 17.05
C VAL A 31 13.38 -4.39 15.75
N GLU A 32 14.19 -5.45 15.68
CA GLU A 32 14.86 -5.85 14.45
C GLU A 32 13.87 -6.13 13.30
N PRO A 33 14.26 -5.87 12.03
CA PRO A 33 13.35 -6.03 10.88
C PRO A 33 12.70 -7.40 10.79
N VAL A 34 13.47 -8.45 11.06
CA VAL A 34 13.02 -9.85 10.95
C VAL A 34 12.00 -10.19 12.03
N VAL A 35 12.23 -9.73 13.27
CA VAL A 35 11.27 -9.90 14.39
C VAL A 35 10.00 -9.11 14.13
N PHE A 36 10.13 -7.87 13.64
CA PHE A 36 8.98 -7.06 13.25
C PHE A 36 8.12 -7.75 12.18
N LEU A 37 8.76 -8.27 11.12
CA LEU A 37 8.09 -8.99 10.03
C LEU A 37 7.37 -10.25 10.51
N PHE A 38 7.97 -11.00 11.44
CA PHE A 38 7.35 -12.19 12.00
C PHE A 38 6.01 -11.84 12.68
N TRP A 39 6.04 -10.92 13.63
CA TRP A 39 4.84 -10.52 14.36
C TRP A 39 3.82 -9.79 13.49
N ARG A 40 4.30 -8.91 12.58
CA ARG A 40 3.44 -8.26 11.60
C ARG A 40 2.72 -9.29 10.73
N GLY A 41 3.44 -10.25 10.18
CA GLY A 41 2.85 -11.31 9.35
C GLY A 41 1.86 -12.17 10.12
N LEU A 42 2.20 -12.61 11.33
CA LEU A 42 1.34 -13.46 12.16
C LEU A 42 0.04 -12.74 12.56
N LEU A 43 0.14 -11.52 13.09
CA LEU A 43 -1.02 -10.75 13.54
C LEU A 43 -1.91 -10.31 12.37
N LEU A 44 -1.31 -9.95 11.22
CA LEU A 44 -2.07 -9.66 10.00
C LEU A 44 -2.81 -10.90 9.48
N ALA A 45 -2.13 -12.05 9.46
CA ALA A 45 -2.77 -13.31 9.04
C ALA A 45 -3.97 -13.64 9.92
N PHE A 46 -3.82 -13.50 11.24
CA PHE A 46 -4.90 -13.65 12.20
C PHE A 46 -6.06 -12.69 11.92
N SER A 47 -5.77 -11.40 11.76
CA SER A 47 -6.78 -10.37 11.49
C SER A 47 -7.51 -10.61 10.16
N PHE A 48 -6.78 -10.93 9.09
CA PHE A 48 -7.39 -11.23 7.79
C PHE A 48 -8.25 -12.49 7.86
N LEU A 49 -7.82 -13.51 8.61
CA LEU A 49 -8.60 -14.73 8.81
C LEU A 49 -9.90 -14.44 9.55
N VAL A 50 -9.86 -13.63 10.62
CA VAL A 50 -11.05 -13.21 11.38
C VAL A 50 -12.00 -12.43 10.48
N ILE A 51 -11.52 -11.40 9.79
CA ILE A 51 -12.34 -10.57 8.88
C ILE A 51 -12.99 -11.44 7.79
N SER A 52 -12.21 -12.32 7.18
CA SER A 52 -12.69 -13.21 6.12
C SER A 52 -13.71 -14.22 6.63
N SER A 53 -13.48 -14.79 7.81
CA SER A 53 -14.38 -15.77 8.45
C SER A 53 -15.71 -15.12 8.82
N VAL A 54 -15.69 -13.91 9.38
CA VAL A 54 -16.92 -13.17 9.72
C VAL A 54 -17.70 -12.80 8.47
N ARG A 55 -17.01 -12.37 7.41
CA ARG A 55 -17.64 -11.89 6.16
C ARG A 55 -18.22 -13.01 5.32
N TYR A 56 -17.54 -14.14 5.19
CA TYR A 56 -17.91 -15.24 4.28
C TYR A 56 -18.43 -16.50 4.98
N ARG A 57 -18.22 -16.62 6.28
CA ARG A 57 -18.71 -17.75 7.09
C ARG A 57 -18.46 -19.11 6.40
N ALA A 58 -19.49 -19.93 6.24
CA ALA A 58 -19.38 -21.25 5.60
C ALA A 58 -18.93 -21.23 4.13
N ARG A 59 -19.00 -20.07 3.45
CA ARG A 59 -18.59 -19.93 2.04
C ARG A 59 -17.10 -19.59 1.85
N LEU A 60 -16.36 -19.38 2.94
CA LEU A 60 -14.96 -18.93 2.87
C LEU A 60 -14.10 -19.81 1.97
N GLY A 61 -14.14 -21.14 2.13
CA GLY A 61 -13.35 -22.06 1.30
C GLY A 61 -13.71 -22.01 -0.19
N THR A 62 -14.98 -21.83 -0.52
CA THR A 62 -15.44 -21.71 -1.90
C THR A 62 -14.96 -20.40 -2.54
N GLU A 63 -15.02 -19.30 -1.79
CA GLU A 63 -14.58 -17.99 -2.29
C GLU A 63 -13.06 -17.93 -2.46
N ILE A 64 -12.28 -18.54 -1.55
CA ILE A 64 -10.82 -18.67 -1.72
C ILE A 64 -10.49 -19.48 -2.98
N ARG A 65 -11.18 -20.62 -3.21
CA ARG A 65 -10.98 -21.43 -4.44
C ARG A 65 -11.32 -20.66 -5.70
N ARG A 66 -12.29 -19.77 -5.66
CA ARG A 66 -12.62 -18.87 -6.79
C ARG A 66 -11.47 -17.95 -7.17
N CYS A 67 -10.60 -17.56 -6.24
CA CYS A 67 -9.42 -16.75 -6.57
C CYS A 67 -8.45 -17.49 -7.51
N GLY A 68 -8.35 -18.82 -7.37
CA GLY A 68 -7.54 -19.68 -8.23
C GLY A 68 -6.05 -19.32 -8.20
N TRP A 69 -5.31 -19.64 -9.29
CA TRP A 69 -3.87 -19.35 -9.37
C TRP A 69 -3.53 -17.85 -9.30
N LYS A 70 -4.43 -16.98 -9.79
CA LYS A 70 -4.29 -15.54 -9.64
C LYS A 70 -4.30 -15.09 -8.17
N GLY A 71 -5.06 -15.80 -7.33
CA GLY A 71 -5.06 -15.59 -5.88
C GLY A 71 -3.71 -15.95 -5.25
N VAL A 72 -3.09 -17.05 -5.66
CA VAL A 72 -1.75 -17.43 -5.20
C VAL A 72 -0.73 -16.35 -5.58
N PHE A 73 -0.76 -15.91 -6.84
CA PHE A 73 0.15 -14.85 -7.30
C PHE A 73 -0.07 -13.53 -6.54
N CYS A 74 -1.33 -13.18 -6.28
CA CYS A 74 -1.71 -12.01 -5.50
C CYS A 74 -1.18 -12.09 -4.05
N ALA A 75 -1.31 -13.27 -3.41
CA ALA A 75 -0.79 -13.52 -2.07
C ALA A 75 0.74 -13.37 -2.00
N VAL A 76 1.45 -13.98 -2.96
CA VAL A 76 2.93 -13.89 -3.05
C VAL A 76 3.35 -12.43 -3.28
N ALA A 77 2.71 -11.74 -4.23
CA ALA A 77 3.02 -10.34 -4.51
C ALA A 77 2.75 -9.44 -3.30
N PHE A 78 1.66 -9.66 -2.56
CA PHE A 78 1.39 -8.97 -1.30
C PHE A 78 2.48 -9.25 -0.26
N GLY A 79 2.86 -10.51 -0.05
CA GLY A 79 3.92 -10.88 0.89
C GLY A 79 5.26 -10.23 0.53
N LEU A 80 5.66 -10.28 -0.75
CA LEU A 80 6.88 -9.63 -1.23
C LEU A 80 6.85 -8.12 -1.04
N SER A 81 5.70 -7.48 -1.26
CA SER A 81 5.53 -6.05 -1.02
C SER A 81 5.75 -5.70 0.46
N GLN A 82 5.19 -6.49 1.38
CA GLN A 82 5.37 -6.30 2.82
C GLN A 82 6.82 -6.51 3.27
N LEU A 83 7.46 -7.59 2.79
CA LEU A 83 8.87 -7.89 3.06
C LEU A 83 9.76 -6.74 2.56
N GLY A 84 9.59 -6.35 1.29
CA GLY A 84 10.37 -5.29 0.68
C GLY A 84 10.19 -3.94 1.39
N PHE A 85 8.97 -3.59 1.78
CA PHE A 85 8.68 -2.35 2.50
C PHE A 85 9.38 -2.30 3.86
N VAL A 86 9.20 -3.30 4.71
CA VAL A 86 9.78 -3.29 6.06
C VAL A 86 11.30 -3.38 6.00
N MET A 87 11.86 -4.25 5.15
CA MET A 87 13.31 -4.33 4.95
C MET A 87 13.88 -3.03 4.40
N GLY A 88 13.18 -2.39 3.46
CA GLY A 88 13.52 -1.06 2.99
C GLY A 88 13.56 -0.04 4.12
N MET A 89 12.45 0.12 4.84
CA MET A 89 12.30 1.12 5.92
C MET A 89 13.32 0.96 7.06
N LYS A 90 13.77 -0.25 7.33
CA LYS A 90 14.73 -0.55 8.41
C LYS A 90 16.20 -0.43 7.97
N ASN A 91 16.50 -0.62 6.68
CA ASN A 91 17.89 -0.63 6.18
C ASN A 91 18.28 0.65 5.43
N THR A 92 17.32 1.54 5.08
CA THR A 92 17.65 2.82 4.45
C THR A 92 16.78 3.96 5.00
N ALA A 93 17.11 5.19 4.62
CA ALA A 93 16.29 6.34 5.01
C ALA A 93 14.85 6.18 4.48
N ALA A 94 13.86 6.52 5.32
CA ALA A 94 12.46 6.40 4.97
C ALA A 94 12.10 7.15 3.68
N GLY A 95 12.70 8.34 3.48
CA GLY A 95 12.53 9.12 2.25
C GLY A 95 12.89 8.34 0.99
N ASN A 96 14.02 7.62 0.98
CA ASN A 96 14.44 6.81 -0.17
C ASN A 96 13.44 5.70 -0.50
N VAL A 97 12.92 5.01 0.53
CA VAL A 97 11.91 3.96 0.36
C VAL A 97 10.63 4.53 -0.23
N LEU A 98 10.16 5.63 0.34
CA LEU A 98 8.92 6.28 -0.08
C LEU A 98 9.00 6.80 -1.52
N VAL A 99 10.18 7.32 -1.96
CA VAL A 99 10.40 7.69 -3.37
C VAL A 99 10.24 6.53 -4.31
N ILE A 100 10.91 5.44 -3.99
CA ILE A 100 10.86 4.26 -4.85
C ILE A 100 9.43 3.70 -4.87
N LEU A 101 8.75 3.65 -3.73
CA LEU A 101 7.34 3.25 -3.66
C LEU A 101 6.41 4.16 -4.46
N ASN A 102 6.70 5.46 -4.49
CA ASN A 102 5.94 6.42 -5.28
C ASN A 102 6.09 6.24 -6.80
N THR A 103 6.99 5.36 -7.25
CA THR A 103 7.03 4.92 -8.66
C THR A 103 5.99 3.83 -8.96
N SER A 104 5.37 3.23 -7.94
CA SER A 104 4.39 2.15 -8.11
C SER A 104 3.20 2.49 -9.03
N PRO A 105 2.66 3.72 -9.10
CA PRO A 105 1.61 4.06 -10.07
C PRO A 105 2.07 3.96 -11.53
N VAL A 106 3.34 4.35 -11.80
CA VAL A 106 3.93 4.21 -13.15
C VAL A 106 4.08 2.73 -13.50
N ILE A 107 4.63 1.95 -12.57
CA ILE A 107 4.82 0.50 -12.75
C ILE A 107 3.46 -0.18 -12.95
N ALA A 108 2.44 0.18 -12.15
CA ALA A 108 1.09 -0.37 -12.27
C ALA A 108 0.46 -0.02 -13.63
N ALA A 109 0.64 1.21 -14.10
CA ALA A 109 0.15 1.68 -15.39
C ALA A 109 0.82 0.92 -16.56
N LEU A 110 2.15 0.75 -16.48
CA LEU A 110 2.91 0.00 -17.49
C LEU A 110 2.50 -1.48 -17.52
N ILE A 111 2.35 -2.12 -16.38
CA ILE A 111 1.90 -3.51 -16.29
C ILE A 111 0.48 -3.65 -16.86
N ALA A 112 -0.45 -2.75 -16.51
CA ALA A 112 -1.82 -2.75 -17.02
C ALA A 112 -1.84 -2.63 -18.56
N TRP A 113 -1.02 -1.75 -19.11
CA TRP A 113 -0.91 -1.56 -20.55
C TRP A 113 -0.27 -2.76 -21.26
N LEU A 114 0.86 -3.28 -20.76
CA LEU A 114 1.62 -4.36 -21.40
C LEU A 114 0.90 -5.72 -21.30
N VAL A 115 0.36 -6.05 -20.11
CA VAL A 115 -0.18 -7.39 -19.84
C VAL A 115 -1.67 -7.48 -20.12
N TRP A 116 -2.43 -6.47 -19.70
CA TRP A 116 -3.90 -6.47 -19.85
C TRP A 116 -4.42 -5.57 -20.96
N LYS A 117 -3.52 -4.83 -21.65
CA LYS A 117 -3.86 -3.87 -22.70
C LYS A 117 -4.89 -2.83 -22.24
N GLU A 118 -4.96 -2.56 -20.95
CA GLU A 118 -5.83 -1.55 -20.36
C GLU A 118 -5.20 -0.16 -20.58
N ALA A 119 -5.78 0.62 -21.50
CA ALA A 119 -5.30 1.98 -21.77
C ALA A 119 -5.81 2.95 -20.71
N LEU A 120 -4.91 3.65 -20.05
CA LEU A 120 -5.26 4.75 -19.16
C LEU A 120 -5.48 6.05 -19.95
N PRO A 121 -6.44 6.90 -19.55
CA PRO A 121 -6.61 8.22 -20.12
C PRO A 121 -5.31 9.03 -19.99
N TRP A 122 -4.97 9.80 -21.00
CA TRP A 122 -3.75 10.61 -21.02
C TRP A 122 -3.62 11.53 -19.79
N ARG A 123 -4.76 12.00 -19.28
CA ARG A 123 -4.83 12.83 -18.07
C ARG A 123 -4.30 12.12 -16.82
N THR A 124 -4.62 10.83 -16.67
CA THR A 124 -4.11 10.02 -15.57
C THR A 124 -2.59 9.89 -15.64
N TRP A 125 -2.03 9.75 -16.85
CA TRP A 125 -0.58 9.77 -17.06
C TRP A 125 0.07 11.07 -16.60
N VAL A 126 -0.51 12.22 -16.95
CA VAL A 126 0.00 13.53 -16.51
C VAL A 126 0.00 13.63 -14.99
N ILE A 127 -1.09 13.22 -14.34
CA ILE A 127 -1.20 13.27 -12.89
C ILE A 127 -0.18 12.33 -12.24
N ILE A 128 -0.02 11.11 -12.75
CA ILE A 128 1.01 10.16 -12.29
C ILE A 128 2.41 10.81 -12.38
N LEU A 129 2.75 11.42 -13.51
CA LEU A 129 4.05 12.04 -13.70
C LEU A 129 4.26 13.24 -12.77
N VAL A 130 3.25 14.08 -12.57
CA VAL A 130 3.31 15.20 -11.63
C VAL A 130 3.49 14.71 -10.19
N CYS A 131 2.73 13.67 -9.80
CA CYS A 131 2.85 13.09 -8.47
C CYS A 131 4.22 12.43 -8.25
N VAL A 132 4.74 11.70 -9.23
CA VAL A 132 6.09 11.10 -9.17
C VAL A 132 7.15 12.18 -9.07
N ALA A 133 7.05 13.26 -9.84
CA ALA A 133 7.98 14.39 -9.76
C ALA A 133 7.94 15.05 -8.37
N GLY A 134 6.75 15.32 -7.83
CA GLY A 134 6.59 15.86 -6.49
C GLY A 134 7.15 14.94 -5.39
N ALA A 135 6.88 13.64 -5.51
CA ALA A 135 7.41 12.64 -4.59
C ALA A 135 8.95 12.52 -4.68
N THR A 136 9.51 12.64 -5.88
CA THR A 136 10.97 12.67 -6.07
C THR A 136 11.57 13.92 -5.42
N LEU A 137 10.93 15.09 -5.52
CA LEU A 137 11.36 16.29 -4.80
C LEU A 137 11.35 16.10 -3.28
N MET A 138 10.32 15.46 -2.73
CA MET A 138 10.27 15.15 -1.29
C MET A 138 11.50 14.35 -0.85
N ALA A 139 11.89 13.39 -1.66
CA ALA A 139 13.00 12.52 -1.34
C ALA A 139 14.36 13.11 -1.56
N LEU A 140 14.52 13.95 -2.58
CA LEU A 140 15.77 14.69 -2.76
C LEU A 140 16.08 15.57 -1.53
N GLY A 141 15.06 15.99 -0.80
CA GLY A 141 15.24 16.67 0.48
C GLY A 141 15.82 15.80 1.60
N GLU A 142 15.67 14.49 1.51
CA GLU A 142 16.13 13.53 2.52
C GLU A 142 17.27 12.62 2.00
N TRP A 143 17.79 12.91 0.80
CA TRP A 143 18.82 12.12 0.14
C TRP A 143 20.14 12.19 0.90
N GLY A 144 20.75 11.04 1.15
CA GLY A 144 22.13 11.05 1.57
C GLY A 144 22.64 9.93 2.47
N ARG A 145 21.82 8.99 2.94
CA ARG A 145 22.32 7.86 3.74
C ARG A 145 21.42 6.65 3.58
N GLY A 146 21.87 5.64 2.86
CA GLY A 146 21.11 4.40 2.73
C GLY A 146 21.95 3.23 2.28
N ASP A 147 21.64 2.05 2.84
CA ASP A 147 22.19 0.78 2.39
C ASP A 147 21.59 0.43 1.01
N PRO A 148 22.40 0.01 0.02
CA PRO A 148 21.93 -0.48 -1.27
C PRO A 148 20.87 -1.59 -1.16
N LEU A 149 20.97 -2.45 -0.15
CA LEU A 149 19.97 -3.48 0.12
C LEU A 149 18.58 -2.88 0.38
N GLY A 150 18.51 -1.80 1.16
CA GLY A 150 17.25 -1.10 1.43
C GLY A 150 16.61 -0.53 0.16
N LEU A 151 17.41 0.02 -0.75
CA LEU A 151 16.92 0.55 -2.04
C LEU A 151 16.39 -0.57 -2.95
N ILE A 152 17.10 -1.69 -3.03
CA ILE A 152 16.64 -2.87 -3.80
C ILE A 152 15.32 -3.40 -3.22
N MET A 153 15.23 -3.51 -1.89
CA MET A 153 14.00 -3.98 -1.22
C MET A 153 12.82 -3.03 -1.44
N ALA A 154 13.06 -1.73 -1.46
CA ALA A 154 12.02 -0.75 -1.84
C ALA A 154 11.55 -0.93 -3.28
N GLY A 155 12.46 -1.22 -4.24
CA GLY A 155 12.13 -1.55 -5.62
C GLY A 155 11.28 -2.82 -5.74
N VAL A 156 11.64 -3.86 -4.97
CA VAL A 156 10.84 -5.09 -4.86
C VAL A 156 9.44 -4.77 -4.31
N ALA A 157 9.36 -3.96 -3.26
CA ALA A 157 8.07 -3.55 -2.68
C ALA A 157 7.18 -2.82 -3.67
N ALA A 158 7.72 -1.81 -4.39
CA ALA A 158 6.99 -1.03 -5.38
C ALA A 158 6.46 -1.90 -6.53
N THR A 159 7.32 -2.79 -7.06
CA THR A 159 6.95 -3.69 -8.16
C THR A 159 5.93 -4.72 -7.71
N ALA A 160 6.13 -5.32 -6.56
CA ALA A 160 5.23 -6.32 -5.99
C ALA A 160 3.85 -5.72 -5.66
N LEU A 161 3.80 -4.49 -5.12
CA LEU A 161 2.55 -3.76 -4.89
C LEU A 161 1.81 -3.50 -6.20
N ALA A 162 2.51 -3.01 -7.22
CA ALA A 162 1.93 -2.77 -8.53
C ALA A 162 1.38 -4.05 -9.18
N LEU A 163 2.11 -5.16 -9.07
CA LEU A 163 1.66 -6.49 -9.54
C LEU A 163 0.43 -6.97 -8.77
N ASN A 164 0.45 -6.86 -7.44
CA ASN A 164 -0.66 -7.25 -6.58
C ASN A 164 -1.96 -6.55 -6.99
N LEU A 165 -1.94 -5.22 -7.11
CA LEU A 165 -3.10 -4.42 -7.47
C LEU A 165 -3.61 -4.72 -8.90
N ASN A 166 -2.69 -4.94 -9.86
CA ASN A 166 -3.06 -5.32 -11.22
C ASN A 166 -3.70 -6.71 -11.29
N VAL A 167 -3.16 -7.69 -10.55
CA VAL A 167 -3.76 -9.03 -10.48
C VAL A 167 -5.14 -8.97 -9.83
N ALA A 168 -5.30 -8.19 -8.75
CA ALA A 168 -6.60 -7.96 -8.13
C ALA A 168 -7.60 -7.35 -9.13
N ARG A 169 -7.16 -6.38 -9.94
CA ARG A 169 -7.95 -5.76 -11.03
C ARG A 169 -8.37 -6.76 -12.09
N SER A 170 -7.51 -7.71 -12.44
CA SER A 170 -7.76 -8.68 -13.53
C SER A 170 -8.88 -9.68 -13.24
N LYS A 171 -9.42 -9.73 -12.02
CA LYS A 171 -10.52 -10.62 -11.62
C LYS A 171 -11.48 -9.92 -10.65
N PRO A 172 -12.27 -8.94 -11.14
CA PRO A 172 -13.12 -8.09 -10.30
C PRO A 172 -14.25 -8.86 -9.60
N ASP A 173 -14.64 -10.00 -10.14
CA ASP A 173 -15.71 -10.87 -9.59
C ASP A 173 -15.26 -11.68 -8.36
N SER A 174 -13.96 -11.72 -8.08
CA SER A 174 -13.39 -12.42 -6.93
C SER A 174 -12.85 -11.42 -5.91
N ASP A 175 -13.03 -11.73 -4.64
CA ASP A 175 -12.48 -10.91 -3.57
C ASP A 175 -11.04 -11.32 -3.24
N MET A 176 -10.09 -10.63 -3.85
CA MET A 176 -8.67 -10.90 -3.64
C MET A 176 -8.18 -10.51 -2.23
N SER A 177 -9.01 -9.83 -1.41
CA SER A 177 -8.65 -9.60 0.00
C SER A 177 -8.57 -10.89 0.82
N LEU A 178 -9.26 -11.95 0.37
CA LEU A 178 -9.25 -13.27 1.03
C LEU A 178 -7.88 -13.94 1.02
N VAL A 179 -7.09 -13.67 -0.01
CA VAL A 179 -5.77 -14.30 -0.18
C VAL A 179 -4.64 -13.57 0.57
N LEU A 180 -4.92 -12.40 1.14
CA LEU A 180 -3.96 -11.65 1.96
C LEU A 180 -3.49 -12.45 3.19
N VAL A 181 -4.36 -13.33 3.72
CA VAL A 181 -4.00 -14.28 4.80
C VAL A 181 -2.75 -15.07 4.43
N PHE A 182 -2.73 -15.64 3.20
CA PHE A 182 -1.61 -16.47 2.75
C PHE A 182 -0.34 -15.65 2.53
N GLY A 183 -0.46 -14.43 2.01
CA GLY A 183 0.67 -13.51 1.88
C GLY A 183 1.25 -13.11 3.23
N ALA A 184 0.41 -12.84 4.22
CA ALA A 184 0.84 -12.53 5.58
C ALA A 184 1.52 -13.75 6.26
N LEU A 185 0.97 -14.96 6.08
CA LEU A 185 1.60 -16.20 6.55
C LEU A 185 2.95 -16.47 5.87
N LEU A 186 3.07 -16.17 4.58
CA LEU A 186 4.34 -16.26 3.86
C LEU A 186 5.39 -15.34 4.52
N VAL A 187 5.03 -14.09 4.82
CA VAL A 187 5.92 -13.15 5.52
C VAL A 187 6.33 -13.69 6.89
N ALA A 188 5.36 -14.14 7.69
CA ALA A 188 5.65 -14.72 9.01
C ALA A 188 6.55 -15.97 8.91
N GLY A 189 6.29 -16.85 7.95
CA GLY A 189 7.07 -18.07 7.73
C GLY A 189 8.52 -17.77 7.32
N VAL A 190 8.72 -16.86 6.36
CA VAL A 190 10.07 -16.44 5.95
C VAL A 190 10.81 -15.79 7.11
N ALA A 191 10.15 -14.91 7.87
CA ALA A 191 10.75 -14.27 9.03
C ALA A 191 11.06 -15.26 10.17
N ALA A 192 10.20 -16.27 10.40
CA ALA A 192 10.45 -17.33 11.38
C ALA A 192 11.70 -18.14 11.02
N LEU A 193 11.85 -18.53 9.74
CA LEU A 193 13.03 -19.24 9.24
C LEU A 193 14.32 -18.41 9.38
N ALA A 194 14.19 -17.08 9.31
CA ALA A 194 15.30 -16.15 9.52
C ALA A 194 15.54 -15.81 11.02
N GLY A 195 14.92 -16.51 11.95
CA GLY A 195 15.11 -16.31 13.39
C GLY A 195 14.23 -15.22 14.02
N GLY A 196 13.20 -14.75 13.32
CA GLY A 196 12.32 -13.66 13.78
C GLY A 196 11.32 -14.05 14.88
N ALA A 197 11.21 -15.31 15.25
CA ALA A 197 10.27 -15.79 16.27
C ALA A 197 10.79 -15.50 17.70
N VAL A 198 11.04 -14.24 18.01
CA VAL A 198 11.54 -13.75 19.29
C VAL A 198 10.44 -12.99 20.02
N MET A 199 10.43 -13.04 21.35
CA MET A 199 9.47 -12.31 22.18
C MET A 199 9.67 -10.80 22.06
N LEU A 200 8.57 -10.07 21.99
CA LEU A 200 8.57 -8.61 21.94
C LEU A 200 8.65 -8.01 23.36
N SER A 201 9.21 -6.81 23.44
CA SER A 201 9.00 -5.98 24.63
C SER A 201 7.52 -5.63 24.77
N PRO A 202 6.98 -5.43 25.99
CA PRO A 202 5.57 -5.05 26.17
C PRO A 202 5.18 -3.77 25.38
N ARG A 203 6.10 -2.82 25.29
CA ARG A 203 5.90 -1.56 24.54
C ARG A 203 5.76 -1.84 23.03
N ASP A 204 6.71 -2.56 22.45
CA ASP A 204 6.69 -2.86 21.00
C ASP A 204 5.51 -3.76 20.64
N ALA A 205 5.15 -4.70 21.53
CA ALA A 205 3.98 -5.56 21.35
C ALA A 205 2.68 -4.75 21.20
N VAL A 206 2.50 -3.70 22.04
CA VAL A 206 1.31 -2.82 21.93
C VAL A 206 1.28 -2.09 20.60
N PHE A 207 2.39 -1.50 20.14
CA PHE A 207 2.43 -0.77 18.87
C PHE A 207 2.21 -1.69 17.67
N ILE A 208 2.85 -2.86 17.66
CA ILE A 208 2.68 -3.83 16.58
C ILE A 208 1.27 -4.41 16.59
N ALA A 209 0.69 -4.69 17.75
CA ALA A 209 -0.69 -5.15 17.86
C ALA A 209 -1.68 -4.09 17.38
N LEU A 210 -1.54 -2.83 17.81
CA LEU A 210 -2.39 -1.73 17.35
C LEU A 210 -2.33 -1.59 15.82
N LEU A 211 -1.13 -1.65 15.26
CA LEU A 211 -0.91 -1.57 13.82
C LEU A 211 -1.57 -2.74 13.09
N CYS A 212 -1.29 -3.96 13.52
CA CYS A 212 -1.60 -5.18 12.77
C CYS A 212 -2.98 -5.80 13.08
N LEU A 213 -3.62 -5.41 14.19
CA LEU A 213 -4.97 -5.86 14.51
C LEU A 213 -6.04 -4.83 14.12
N PHE A 214 -5.69 -3.55 14.03
CA PHE A 214 -6.67 -2.49 13.77
C PHE A 214 -6.40 -1.74 12.46
N PHE A 215 -5.26 -1.04 12.33
CA PHE A 215 -5.03 -0.14 11.20
C PHE A 215 -4.80 -0.88 9.89
N LEU A 216 -3.81 -1.75 9.84
CA LEU A 216 -3.40 -2.43 8.62
C LEU A 216 -4.44 -3.39 8.04
N PRO A 217 -5.16 -4.19 8.84
CA PRO A 217 -6.17 -5.09 8.26
C PRO A 217 -7.26 -4.33 7.52
N ALA A 218 -7.75 -3.23 8.12
CA ALA A 218 -8.73 -2.37 7.47
C ALA A 218 -8.17 -1.74 6.20
N ALA A 219 -6.97 -1.15 6.28
CA ALA A 219 -6.27 -0.56 5.15
C ALA A 219 -6.09 -1.55 4.00
N CYS A 220 -5.45 -2.69 4.27
CA CYS A 220 -5.11 -3.68 3.25
C CYS A 220 -6.36 -4.26 2.57
N VAL A 221 -7.41 -4.57 3.33
CA VAL A 221 -8.67 -5.07 2.76
C VAL A 221 -9.32 -4.02 1.85
N LEU A 222 -9.38 -2.77 2.28
CA LEU A 222 -9.98 -1.68 1.48
C LEU A 222 -9.15 -1.41 0.21
N ILE A 223 -7.83 -1.32 0.34
CA ILE A 223 -6.92 -1.12 -0.80
C ILE A 223 -7.03 -2.29 -1.78
N GLN A 224 -7.12 -3.53 -1.30
CA GLN A 224 -7.24 -4.72 -2.14
C GLN A 224 -8.58 -4.81 -2.88
N ILE A 225 -9.64 -4.22 -2.31
CA ILE A 225 -10.95 -4.14 -2.95
C ILE A 225 -10.99 -3.03 -4.01
N GLY A 226 -10.21 -1.97 -3.85
CA GLY A 226 -10.16 -0.82 -4.76
C GLY A 226 -10.06 -1.19 -6.24
N PRO A 227 -9.11 -2.06 -6.66
CA PRO A 227 -8.92 -2.47 -8.05
C PRO A 227 -10.12 -3.13 -8.72
N ARG A 228 -11.11 -3.59 -7.97
CA ARG A 228 -12.38 -4.10 -8.52
C ARG A 228 -13.21 -3.01 -9.22
N TYR A 229 -12.99 -1.77 -8.85
CA TYR A 229 -13.81 -0.63 -9.28
C TYR A 229 -13.04 0.38 -10.12
N ILE A 230 -11.74 0.57 -9.86
CA ILE A 230 -10.86 1.54 -10.51
C ILE A 230 -9.57 0.88 -10.98
N PRO A 231 -8.85 1.47 -11.96
CA PRO A 231 -7.54 0.97 -12.39
C PRO A 231 -6.54 0.84 -11.25
N ALA A 232 -5.67 -0.17 -11.30
CA ALA A 232 -4.64 -0.39 -10.29
C ALA A 232 -3.72 0.82 -10.09
N ALA A 233 -3.37 1.51 -11.19
CA ALA A 233 -2.58 2.73 -11.14
C ALA A 233 -3.26 3.87 -10.36
N GLU A 234 -4.59 3.98 -10.42
CA GLU A 234 -5.34 4.98 -9.64
C GLU A 234 -5.36 4.63 -8.15
N VAL A 235 -5.44 3.35 -7.80
CA VAL A 235 -5.31 2.91 -6.39
C VAL A 235 -3.90 3.22 -5.87
N SER A 236 -2.87 2.89 -6.65
CA SER A 236 -1.48 3.22 -6.30
C SER A 236 -1.25 4.73 -6.18
N LEU A 237 -1.92 5.54 -7.03
CA LEU A 237 -1.86 7.00 -6.95
C LEU A 237 -2.44 7.51 -5.62
N MET A 238 -3.55 6.91 -5.14
CA MET A 238 -4.12 7.26 -3.83
C MET A 238 -3.15 6.96 -2.68
N LEU A 239 -2.33 5.91 -2.80
CA LEU A 239 -1.32 5.56 -1.78
C LEU A 239 -0.25 6.65 -1.60
N LEU A 240 -0.05 7.56 -2.57
CA LEU A 240 0.85 8.70 -2.40
C LEU A 240 0.41 9.65 -1.27
N LEU A 241 -0.88 9.66 -0.94
CA LEU A 241 -1.38 10.39 0.25
C LEU A 241 -0.78 9.86 1.55
N GLU A 242 -0.49 8.55 1.63
CA GLU A 242 0.21 7.96 2.77
C GLU A 242 1.56 8.63 3.01
N THR A 243 2.32 8.89 1.94
CA THR A 243 3.64 9.53 2.05
C THR A 243 3.54 10.91 2.69
N ILE A 244 2.55 11.70 2.29
CA ILE A 244 2.35 13.06 2.81
C ILE A 244 1.86 13.01 4.25
N LEU A 245 0.78 12.27 4.49
CA LEU A 245 0.15 12.20 5.80
C LEU A 245 1.02 11.43 6.81
N GLY A 246 1.71 10.37 6.36
CA GLY A 246 2.67 9.62 7.17
C GLY A 246 3.86 10.48 7.59
N SER A 247 4.46 11.24 6.66
CA SER A 247 5.53 12.19 6.98
C SER A 247 5.06 13.26 7.95
N PHE A 248 3.83 13.75 7.81
CA PHE A 248 3.23 14.70 8.74
C PHE A 248 3.08 14.12 10.15
N LEU A 249 2.62 12.85 10.28
CA LEU A 249 2.54 12.18 11.57
C LEU A 249 3.92 11.97 12.19
N VAL A 250 4.91 11.56 11.40
CA VAL A 250 6.30 11.40 11.87
C VAL A 250 6.84 12.74 12.40
N TRP A 251 6.60 13.84 11.69
CA TRP A 251 6.96 15.17 12.17
C TRP A 251 6.27 15.52 13.50
N LEU A 252 4.96 15.31 13.57
CA LEU A 252 4.16 15.68 14.75
C LEU A 252 4.56 14.90 16.01
N PHE A 253 4.84 13.60 15.89
CA PHE A 253 5.09 12.70 17.03
C PHE A 253 6.57 12.47 17.33
N LEU A 254 7.44 12.53 16.33
CA LEU A 254 8.88 12.30 16.48
C LEU A 254 9.71 13.58 16.38
N GLY A 255 9.08 14.71 16.03
CA GLY A 255 9.77 15.99 15.88
C GLY A 255 10.71 16.09 14.68
N GLU A 256 10.66 15.13 13.76
CA GLU A 256 11.45 15.15 12.52
C GLU A 256 10.88 16.21 11.58
N VAL A 257 11.48 17.41 11.56
CA VAL A 257 11.01 18.52 10.72
C VAL A 257 11.27 18.19 9.26
N PRO A 258 10.21 18.19 8.39
CA PRO A 258 10.38 17.98 6.97
C PRO A 258 11.25 19.06 6.32
N THR A 259 12.08 18.69 5.36
CA THR A 259 12.86 19.67 4.61
C THR A 259 11.95 20.56 3.75
N THR A 260 12.45 21.71 3.34
CA THR A 260 11.72 22.62 2.42
C THR A 260 11.34 21.90 1.12
N LEU A 261 12.24 21.05 0.60
CA LEU A 261 11.95 20.25 -0.61
C LEU A 261 10.84 19.24 -0.36
N SER A 262 10.82 18.61 0.82
CA SER A 262 9.74 17.69 1.21
C SER A 262 8.38 18.41 1.29
N LEU A 263 8.35 19.64 1.82
CA LEU A 263 7.12 20.44 1.87
C LEU A 263 6.63 20.83 0.48
N ILE A 264 7.53 21.30 -0.41
CA ILE A 264 7.18 21.67 -1.79
C ILE A 264 6.68 20.44 -2.56
N GLY A 265 7.42 19.34 -2.51
CA GLY A 265 7.03 18.09 -3.17
C GLY A 265 5.69 17.55 -2.67
N GLY A 266 5.47 17.59 -1.36
CA GLY A 266 4.20 17.22 -0.73
C GLY A 266 3.04 18.09 -1.19
N ALA A 267 3.22 19.41 -1.29
CA ALA A 267 2.21 20.34 -1.80
C ALA A 267 1.85 20.04 -3.27
N ILE A 268 2.84 19.72 -4.12
CA ILE A 268 2.62 19.33 -5.50
C ILE A 268 1.77 18.05 -5.59
N VAL A 269 2.16 17.00 -4.86
CA VAL A 269 1.43 15.72 -4.85
C VAL A 269 0.00 15.93 -4.35
N PHE A 270 -0.16 16.61 -3.21
CA PHE A 270 -1.49 16.88 -2.63
C PHE A 270 -2.40 17.64 -3.60
N SER A 271 -1.88 18.71 -4.21
CA SER A 271 -2.64 19.52 -5.17
C SER A 271 -3.04 18.69 -6.40
N ALA A 272 -2.13 17.88 -6.95
CA ALA A 272 -2.41 17.02 -8.10
C ALA A 272 -3.50 15.99 -7.78
N LEU A 273 -3.46 15.36 -6.60
CA LEU A 273 -4.47 14.40 -6.15
C LEU A 273 -5.83 15.05 -5.89
N MET A 274 -5.85 16.24 -5.29
CA MET A 274 -7.08 17.01 -5.09
C MET A 274 -7.72 17.39 -6.42
N ILE A 275 -6.92 17.86 -7.39
CA ILE A 275 -7.40 18.19 -8.75
C ILE A 275 -7.94 16.93 -9.43
N HIS A 276 -7.25 15.81 -9.33
CA HIS A 276 -7.72 14.54 -9.90
C HIS A 276 -9.07 14.12 -9.31
N GLY A 277 -9.18 14.10 -7.99
CA GLY A 277 -10.41 13.76 -7.30
C GLY A 277 -11.57 14.70 -7.65
N TRP A 278 -11.30 16.00 -7.72
CA TRP A 278 -12.30 17.01 -8.09
C TRP A 278 -12.82 16.83 -9.52
N ILE A 279 -11.92 16.61 -10.48
CA ILE A 279 -12.30 16.35 -11.89
C ILE A 279 -13.21 15.11 -11.97
N GLU A 280 -12.88 14.04 -11.24
CA GLU A 280 -13.68 12.82 -11.25
C GLU A 280 -15.08 13.04 -10.62
N VAL A 281 -15.17 13.81 -9.53
CA VAL A 281 -16.44 14.18 -8.91
C VAL A 281 -17.30 15.05 -9.84
N GLN A 282 -16.70 16.03 -10.54
CA GLN A 282 -17.41 16.88 -11.49
C GLN A 282 -17.97 16.06 -12.66
N ARG A 283 -17.20 15.14 -13.21
CA ARG A 283 -17.66 14.23 -14.26
C ARG A 283 -18.83 13.37 -13.78
N TYR A 284 -18.77 12.89 -12.53
CA TYR A 284 -19.87 12.13 -11.94
C TYR A 284 -21.16 12.97 -11.85
N ARG A 285 -21.06 14.26 -11.47
CA ARG A 285 -22.21 15.14 -11.39
C ARG A 285 -22.84 15.43 -12.77
N GLN A 286 -22.02 15.70 -13.78
CA GLN A 286 -22.49 16.00 -15.14
C GLN A 286 -23.26 14.85 -15.79
N THR A 287 -22.86 13.62 -15.56
CA THR A 287 -23.57 12.43 -16.09
C THR A 287 -24.79 12.01 -15.27
N ARG A 288 -25.05 12.62 -14.13
CA ARG A 288 -26.25 12.40 -13.34
C ARG A 288 -27.35 13.44 -13.65
N SER A 289 -26.95 14.54 -14.26
CA SER A 289 -27.86 15.62 -14.68
C SER A 289 -28.25 15.56 -16.17
N ALA A 290 -27.63 14.67 -16.95
CA ALA A 290 -28.00 14.28 -18.32
C ALA A 290 -28.77 12.96 -18.32
#